data_3d30b68fb943ab793681f50562d512ea
#
_entry.id   3d30b68fb943ab793681f50562d512ea
#
_cell.length_a   1.000
_cell.length_b   1.000
_cell.length_c   1.000
_cell.angle_alpha   90.00
_cell.angle_beta   90.00
_cell.angle_gamma   90.00
#
_symmetry.space_group_name_H-M   'P 1'
#
loop_
_entity.id
_entity.type
_entity.pdbx_description
1 polymer ?
#
loop_
_entity_poly.entity_id
_entity_poly.type
_entity_poly.pdbx_seq_one_letter_code
_entity_poly.pdbx_strand_id
1 'polypeptide(L)'
;SSGDGNIVNGANTLTPGINLPGTYVLLVTNNENGCTATDQVTVVENIPSAEVEVVQPLCFGDAGSISFVNMQGGTPPYTYTINGGVSAQLQPVFFDVTAGLYSTQMEDSNGCLFEATVELEQPDSLVVIFTEPELEINYGDSIRLFAQTNYAESELSQIIWEDPATLSCDDCLAPYASPTESGFYRLTVVSLNGCRDDALVRVLVSREFPIYFPSGFSPNGDGNNDLFYPFAQLGAVNEIKQFSIFDRWGNEVYTVGGFQPNDPRYGWDGTQRGLRYNPGVFVYMAEVELADGSIEIFKGDVTLVY
;
A
#
# COMPACT_ATOMS: atom_id res chain seq x y z
N SER A 1 32.13 41.12 53.09
CA SER A 1 32.69 39.75 52.92
C SER A 1 31.67 38.86 52.26
N SER A 2 32.11 37.88 51.60
CA SER A 2 31.26 36.85 50.98
C SER A 2 31.55 35.49 51.62
N GLY A 3 30.51 34.65 51.77
CA GLY A 3 30.70 33.22 52.04
C GLY A 3 31.20 32.53 50.79
N ASP A 4 30.32 31.82 50.07
CA ASP A 4 30.66 31.15 48.81
C ASP A 4 30.60 32.11 47.55
N GLY A 5 30.21 33.38 47.74
CA GLY A 5 30.12 34.38 46.66
C GLY A 5 31.45 35.10 46.42
N ASN A 6 31.56 35.82 45.27
CA ASN A 6 32.75 36.60 44.90
C ASN A 6 32.44 38.04 44.62
N ILE A 7 33.11 38.99 45.30
CA ILE A 7 33.03 40.43 45.05
C ILE A 7 34.18 40.83 44.13
N VAL A 8 33.86 41.28 42.90
CA VAL A 8 34.84 41.64 41.84
C VAL A 8 35.33 43.05 41.95
N ASN A 9 34.49 43.97 42.49
CA ASN A 9 34.87 45.37 42.73
C ASN A 9 34.00 45.97 43.87
N GLY A 10 34.41 47.17 44.35
CA GLY A 10 33.61 47.96 45.30
C GLY A 10 33.39 47.29 46.66
N ALA A 11 34.25 46.37 47.15
CA ALA A 11 34.10 45.63 48.39
C ALA A 11 33.92 46.52 49.66
N ASN A 12 34.36 47.81 49.60
CA ASN A 12 34.25 48.78 50.69
C ASN A 12 33.30 49.94 50.31
N THR A 13 32.38 49.74 49.38
CA THR A 13 31.38 50.71 48.92
C THR A 13 29.97 50.18 49.22
N LEU A 14 28.96 51.06 49.07
CA LEU A 14 27.57 50.69 49.23
C LEU A 14 27.00 49.95 47.97
N THR A 15 27.79 49.88 46.88
CA THR A 15 27.39 49.25 45.62
C THR A 15 28.50 48.32 45.13
N PRO A 16 28.74 47.17 45.82
CA PRO A 16 29.72 46.21 45.37
C PRO A 16 29.25 45.48 44.10
N GLY A 17 30.19 45.26 43.16
CA GLY A 17 29.96 44.36 42.01
C GLY A 17 30.28 42.92 42.35
N ILE A 18 29.36 42.03 42.06
CA ILE A 18 29.46 40.59 42.31
C ILE A 18 29.32 39.79 40.98
N ASN A 19 29.89 38.59 40.92
CA ASN A 19 29.81 37.72 39.72
C ASN A 19 29.54 36.25 40.03
N LEU A 20 29.29 35.88 41.28
CA LEU A 20 28.92 34.54 41.67
C LEU A 20 27.72 34.56 42.64
N PRO A 21 26.86 33.56 42.62
CA PRO A 21 25.86 33.35 43.65
C PRO A 21 26.53 33.08 45.00
N GLY A 22 25.81 33.41 46.10
CA GLY A 22 26.33 33.19 47.43
C GLY A 22 25.76 34.18 48.44
N THR A 23 26.16 34.06 49.69
CA THR A 23 25.74 34.97 50.76
C THR A 23 26.74 36.10 50.93
N TYR A 24 26.28 37.32 50.79
CA TYR A 24 27.08 38.53 50.94
C TYR A 24 26.72 39.25 52.24
N VAL A 25 27.70 39.61 53.02
CA VAL A 25 27.54 40.27 54.33
C VAL A 25 28.05 41.69 54.25
N LEU A 26 27.17 42.65 54.56
CA LEU A 26 27.55 44.05 54.80
C LEU A 26 27.93 44.20 56.27
N LEU A 27 29.11 44.75 56.55
CA LEU A 27 29.56 45.19 57.84
C LEU A 27 29.71 46.71 57.81
N VAL A 28 28.95 47.39 58.65
CA VAL A 28 29.06 48.82 58.86
C VAL A 28 29.69 49.06 60.20
N THR A 29 30.71 49.95 60.28
CA THR A 29 31.40 50.34 61.50
C THR A 29 31.29 51.81 61.71
N ASN A 30 30.84 52.22 62.87
CA ASN A 30 30.86 53.62 63.23
C ASN A 30 32.28 54.01 63.68
N ASN A 31 32.93 54.94 62.94
CA ASN A 31 34.33 55.29 63.18
C ASN A 31 34.54 56.13 64.48
N GLU A 32 33.49 56.68 65.05
CA GLU A 32 33.61 57.49 66.24
C GLU A 32 33.60 56.66 67.56
N ASN A 33 32.87 55.57 67.57
CA ASN A 33 32.70 54.76 68.79
C ASN A 33 32.98 53.25 68.59
N GLY A 34 33.36 52.78 67.36
CA GLY A 34 33.71 51.43 67.05
C GLY A 34 32.53 50.42 66.99
N CYS A 35 31.30 50.89 67.16
CA CYS A 35 30.15 49.98 67.07
C CYS A 35 29.92 49.49 65.67
N THR A 36 29.56 48.19 65.53
CA THR A 36 29.33 47.54 64.28
C THR A 36 27.89 47.05 64.12
N ALA A 37 27.40 47.05 62.93
CA ALA A 37 26.13 46.44 62.53
C ALA A 37 26.41 45.55 61.24
N THR A 38 25.70 44.44 61.16
CA THR A 38 25.80 43.55 60.01
C THR A 38 24.43 43.29 59.40
N ASP A 39 24.39 43.19 58.11
CA ASP A 39 23.23 42.70 57.33
C ASP A 39 23.72 41.75 56.23
N GLN A 40 22.86 40.86 55.76
CA GLN A 40 23.23 39.88 54.72
C GLN A 40 22.16 39.75 53.63
N VAL A 41 22.61 39.45 52.45
CA VAL A 41 21.78 39.09 51.31
C VAL A 41 22.31 37.83 50.63
N THR A 42 21.41 36.94 50.29
CA THR A 42 21.74 35.75 49.48
C THR A 42 21.35 36.02 48.05
N VAL A 43 22.33 35.92 47.15
CA VAL A 43 22.15 35.94 45.69
C VAL A 43 22.13 34.53 45.21
N VAL A 44 21.08 34.15 44.49
CA VAL A 44 20.90 32.86 43.89
C VAL A 44 20.99 32.98 42.35
N GLU A 45 21.47 31.94 41.72
CA GLU A 45 21.37 31.84 40.26
C GLU A 45 19.89 31.74 39.87
N ASN A 46 19.52 32.50 38.85
CA ASN A 46 18.20 32.43 38.25
C ASN A 46 18.31 32.13 36.76
N ILE A 47 18.81 30.92 36.43
CA ILE A 47 18.98 30.45 35.08
C ILE A 47 17.68 29.85 34.60
N PRO A 48 17.25 30.15 33.35
CA PRO A 48 16.09 29.49 32.75
C PRO A 48 16.34 28.00 32.56
N SER A 49 15.32 27.20 32.80
CA SER A 49 15.29 25.76 32.54
C SER A 49 13.93 25.33 32.02
N ALA A 50 13.88 24.32 31.20
CA ALA A 50 12.65 23.74 30.64
C ALA A 50 12.82 22.26 30.41
N GLU A 51 11.71 21.57 30.22
CA GLU A 51 11.69 20.24 29.55
C GLU A 51 11.29 20.44 28.11
N VAL A 52 11.89 19.63 27.20
CA VAL A 52 11.52 19.66 25.77
C VAL A 52 10.82 18.37 25.44
N GLU A 53 9.55 18.47 25.08
CA GLU A 53 8.74 17.35 24.64
C GLU A 53 8.64 17.33 23.11
N VAL A 54 8.62 16.13 22.53
CA VAL A 54 8.44 15.91 21.09
C VAL A 54 7.21 15.07 20.84
N VAL A 55 6.45 15.45 19.82
CA VAL A 55 5.42 14.59 19.23
C VAL A 55 6.00 14.05 17.92
N GLN A 56 6.21 12.75 17.87
CA GLN A 56 6.77 12.07 16.71
C GLN A 56 5.76 12.07 15.55
N PRO A 57 6.23 12.17 14.28
CA PRO A 57 5.40 11.93 13.10
C PRO A 57 4.80 10.53 13.15
N LEU A 58 3.53 10.38 12.76
CA LEU A 58 2.84 9.09 12.80
C LEU A 58 3.11 8.26 11.54
N CYS A 59 3.26 8.93 10.39
CA CYS A 59 3.51 8.28 9.11
C CYS A 59 4.77 8.85 8.45
N PHE A 60 5.34 8.09 7.53
CA PHE A 60 6.45 8.56 6.71
C PHE A 60 6.07 9.86 5.97
N GLY A 61 6.92 10.89 6.10
CA GLY A 61 6.70 12.19 5.49
C GLY A 61 5.79 13.13 6.28
N ASP A 62 5.15 12.66 7.35
CA ASP A 62 4.40 13.54 8.24
C ASP A 62 5.35 14.45 9.04
N ALA A 63 4.78 15.50 9.60
CA ALA A 63 5.46 16.39 10.51
C ALA A 63 5.08 16.07 11.95
N GLY A 64 6.01 16.34 12.87
CA GLY A 64 5.79 16.30 14.30
C GLY A 64 5.76 17.70 14.91
N SER A 65 5.96 17.80 16.22
CA SER A 65 6.10 19.07 16.93
C SER A 65 7.13 18.98 18.04
N ILE A 66 7.69 20.15 18.39
CA ILE A 66 8.62 20.34 19.51
C ILE A 66 8.02 21.36 20.44
N SER A 67 7.93 21.08 21.74
CA SER A 67 7.37 22.00 22.73
C SER A 67 8.27 22.13 23.96
N PHE A 68 8.36 23.34 24.48
CA PHE A 68 8.99 23.64 25.76
C PHE A 68 7.91 23.64 26.86
N VAL A 69 8.11 22.81 27.87
CA VAL A 69 7.17 22.64 29.00
C VAL A 69 7.92 22.79 30.33
N ASN A 70 7.19 22.94 31.43
CA ASN A 70 7.75 22.99 32.81
C ASN A 70 8.85 24.04 32.97
N MET A 71 8.68 25.20 32.33
CA MET A 71 9.65 26.31 32.38
C MET A 71 9.82 26.85 33.79
N GLN A 72 11.07 26.96 34.22
CA GLN A 72 11.43 27.47 35.58
C GLN A 72 12.63 28.41 35.50
N GLY A 73 12.77 29.30 36.48
CA GLY A 73 13.90 30.23 36.52
C GLY A 73 13.89 31.26 35.37
N GLY A 74 14.96 32.03 35.27
CA GLY A 74 15.07 33.11 34.30
C GLY A 74 14.12 34.28 34.54
N THR A 75 14.11 35.23 33.65
CA THR A 75 13.25 36.44 33.72
C THR A 75 12.37 36.51 32.47
N PRO A 76 11.06 36.33 32.57
CA PRO A 76 10.17 36.45 31.41
C PRO A 76 10.20 37.87 30.79
N PRO A 77 9.83 38.03 29.49
CA PRO A 77 9.37 37.01 28.56
C PRO A 77 10.51 36.11 28.04
N TYR A 78 10.14 34.88 27.71
CA TYR A 78 11.07 33.94 27.03
C TYR A 78 10.87 33.99 25.54
N THR A 79 11.96 33.72 24.80
CA THR A 79 11.95 33.48 23.35
C THR A 79 12.50 32.10 23.07
N TYR A 80 11.98 31.47 22.02
CA TYR A 80 12.29 30.09 21.67
C TYR A 80 12.80 29.97 20.24
N THR A 81 13.82 29.14 20.02
CA THR A 81 14.34 28.83 18.70
C THR A 81 14.65 27.33 18.56
N ILE A 82 14.65 26.84 17.32
CA ILE A 82 15.15 25.52 16.94
C ILE A 82 16.17 25.66 15.82
N ASN A 83 17.28 24.87 15.87
CA ASN A 83 18.40 24.89 14.92
C ASN A 83 19.02 26.29 14.69
N GLY A 84 19.08 27.13 15.74
CA GLY A 84 19.58 28.48 15.63
C GLY A 84 18.80 29.35 14.63
N GLY A 85 17.49 29.06 14.47
CA GLY A 85 16.61 29.68 13.48
C GLY A 85 16.65 31.22 13.52
N VAL A 86 16.47 31.81 12.35
CA VAL A 86 16.55 33.27 12.12
C VAL A 86 15.46 34.03 12.84
N SER A 87 14.42 33.35 13.34
CA SER A 87 13.28 33.98 14.03
C SER A 87 13.01 33.28 15.35
N ALA A 88 13.35 33.97 16.44
CA ALA A 88 12.87 33.60 17.75
C ALA A 88 11.36 33.90 17.85
N GLN A 89 10.59 32.99 18.42
CA GLN A 89 9.16 33.12 18.64
C GLN A 89 8.83 33.19 20.15
N LEU A 90 7.70 33.76 20.48
CA LEU A 90 7.20 33.83 21.85
C LEU A 90 6.37 32.60 22.25
N GLN A 91 5.94 31.82 21.28
CA GLN A 91 5.18 30.59 21.52
C GLN A 91 6.14 29.44 21.83
N PRO A 92 5.90 28.67 22.90
CA PRO A 92 6.78 27.56 23.29
C PRO A 92 6.61 26.28 22.47
N VAL A 93 5.87 26.34 21.35
CA VAL A 93 5.57 25.15 20.50
C VAL A 93 5.90 25.45 19.05
N PHE A 94 6.65 24.54 18.43
CA PHE A 94 6.94 24.49 17.01
C PHE A 94 6.12 23.37 16.39
N PHE A 95 5.23 23.70 15.48
CA PHE A 95 4.43 22.76 14.70
C PHE A 95 5.07 22.51 13.33
N ASP A 96 4.60 21.50 12.65
CA ASP A 96 5.03 21.12 11.28
C ASP A 96 6.55 20.92 11.17
N VAL A 97 7.14 20.32 12.20
CA VAL A 97 8.57 20.03 12.25
C VAL A 97 8.81 18.66 11.60
N THR A 98 9.65 18.63 10.57
CA THR A 98 10.02 17.38 9.90
C THR A 98 10.93 16.53 10.77
N ALA A 99 11.05 15.23 10.45
CA ALA A 99 11.98 14.35 11.14
C ALA A 99 13.43 14.85 11.00
N GLY A 100 14.19 14.72 12.08
CA GLY A 100 15.58 15.19 12.17
C GLY A 100 16.04 15.48 13.58
N LEU A 101 17.32 15.83 13.70
CA LEU A 101 17.95 16.25 14.95
C LEU A 101 17.87 17.77 15.10
N TYR A 102 17.36 18.24 16.23
CA TYR A 102 17.13 19.66 16.49
C TYR A 102 17.85 20.13 17.74
N SER A 103 18.65 21.20 17.60
CA SER A 103 19.12 22.00 18.72
C SER A 103 18.01 22.98 19.10
N THR A 104 17.57 22.94 20.36
CA THR A 104 16.49 23.79 20.88
C THR A 104 17.06 24.78 21.88
N GLN A 105 16.61 26.05 21.84
CA GLN A 105 17.05 27.08 22.76
C GLN A 105 15.85 27.88 23.32
N MET A 106 15.91 28.18 24.61
CA MET A 106 15.03 29.16 25.28
C MET A 106 15.91 30.26 25.88
N GLU A 107 15.63 31.51 25.53
CA GLU A 107 16.33 32.71 26.04
C GLU A 107 15.39 33.54 26.88
N ASP A 108 15.86 33.99 28.04
CA ASP A 108 15.12 34.89 28.88
C ASP A 108 15.37 36.37 28.51
N SER A 109 14.62 37.32 29.14
CA SER A 109 14.76 38.75 28.85
C SER A 109 16.13 39.35 29.23
N ASN A 110 16.96 38.62 29.97
CA ASN A 110 18.31 39.03 30.35
C ASN A 110 19.38 38.41 29.45
N GLY A 111 18.99 37.55 28.44
CA GLY A 111 19.91 36.86 27.54
C GLY A 111 20.49 35.58 28.14
N CYS A 112 19.93 35.05 29.24
CA CYS A 112 20.32 33.75 29.76
C CYS A 112 19.69 32.64 28.93
N LEU A 113 20.48 31.59 28.60
CA LEU A 113 20.08 30.55 27.67
C LEU A 113 19.85 29.21 28.40
N PHE A 114 18.81 28.50 27.99
CA PHE A 114 18.63 27.07 28.15
C PHE A 114 18.75 26.40 26.80
N GLU A 115 19.52 25.29 26.70
CA GLU A 115 19.74 24.56 25.47
C GLU A 115 19.48 23.07 25.67
N ALA A 116 18.87 22.44 24.68
CA ALA A 116 18.68 20.99 24.64
C ALA A 116 18.75 20.51 23.18
N THR A 117 18.94 19.19 23.02
CA THR A 117 18.91 18.54 21.71
C THR A 117 17.84 17.48 21.74
N VAL A 118 16.99 17.47 20.74
CA VAL A 118 15.90 16.48 20.58
C VAL A 118 15.89 15.91 19.18
N GLU A 119 15.40 14.69 19.03
CA GLU A 119 15.29 14.00 17.75
C GLU A 119 13.83 13.67 17.45
N LEU A 120 13.40 14.04 16.24
CA LEU A 120 12.16 13.54 15.65
C LEU A 120 12.54 12.42 14.68
N GLU A 121 12.12 11.20 15.02
CA GLU A 121 12.40 10.01 14.21
C GLU A 121 11.42 9.93 13.01
N GLN A 122 11.96 9.56 11.83
CA GLN A 122 11.13 9.28 10.67
C GLN A 122 10.66 7.82 10.75
N PRO A 123 9.34 7.55 10.85
CA PRO A 123 8.86 6.18 10.79
C PRO A 123 9.06 5.60 9.38
N ASP A 124 9.13 4.27 9.30
CA ASP A 124 9.17 3.56 8.01
C ASP A 124 7.87 3.81 7.23
N SER A 125 7.99 3.92 5.90
CA SER A 125 6.82 4.02 5.04
C SER A 125 6.06 2.69 5.04
N LEU A 126 4.72 2.75 5.16
CA LEU A 126 3.89 1.61 4.81
C LEU A 126 4.00 1.35 3.31
N VAL A 127 4.21 0.10 2.92
CA VAL A 127 4.34 -0.32 1.52
C VAL A 127 3.48 -1.56 1.29
N VAL A 128 2.67 -1.52 0.22
CA VAL A 128 1.95 -2.68 -0.30
C VAL A 128 2.30 -2.88 -1.78
N ILE A 129 2.57 -4.12 -2.18
CA ILE A 129 2.93 -4.45 -3.56
C ILE A 129 2.30 -5.78 -3.99
N PHE A 130 2.12 -5.94 -5.30
CA PHE A 130 1.95 -7.24 -5.95
C PHE A 130 3.28 -7.63 -6.59
N THR A 131 3.74 -8.86 -6.34
CA THR A 131 4.97 -9.40 -6.97
C THR A 131 4.82 -9.51 -8.48
N GLU A 132 3.60 -9.81 -8.94
CA GLU A 132 3.23 -9.89 -10.33
C GLU A 132 2.14 -8.85 -10.59
N PRO A 133 2.45 -7.77 -11.33
CA PRO A 133 1.50 -6.68 -11.57
C PRO A 133 0.44 -7.03 -12.61
N GLU A 134 0.64 -8.13 -13.36
CA GLU A 134 -0.30 -8.63 -14.36
C GLU A 134 -0.41 -10.16 -14.24
N LEU A 135 -1.63 -10.65 -14.22
CA LEU A 135 -1.99 -12.06 -14.11
C LEU A 135 -2.91 -12.43 -15.26
N GLU A 136 -2.85 -13.66 -15.76
CA GLU A 136 -3.71 -14.14 -16.83
C GLU A 136 -4.46 -15.41 -16.40
N ILE A 137 -5.77 -15.45 -16.71
CA ILE A 137 -6.65 -16.60 -16.44
C ILE A 137 -7.54 -16.85 -17.65
N ASN A 138 -8.08 -18.05 -17.75
CA ASN A 138 -9.16 -18.33 -18.70
C ASN A 138 -10.52 -17.93 -18.10
N TYR A 139 -11.47 -17.63 -18.96
CA TYR A 139 -12.86 -17.36 -18.56
C TYR A 139 -13.42 -18.53 -17.71
N GLY A 140 -13.97 -18.16 -16.53
CA GLY A 140 -14.51 -19.12 -15.57
C GLY A 140 -13.49 -19.67 -14.55
N ASP A 141 -12.21 -19.37 -14.71
CA ASP A 141 -11.17 -19.71 -13.73
C ASP A 141 -11.15 -18.68 -12.58
N SER A 142 -10.41 -19.02 -11.54
CA SER A 142 -10.11 -18.11 -10.43
C SER A 142 -8.62 -18.07 -10.15
N ILE A 143 -8.12 -16.92 -9.71
CA ILE A 143 -6.72 -16.72 -9.41
C ILE A 143 -6.56 -16.05 -8.04
N ARG A 144 -5.52 -16.39 -7.32
CA ARG A 144 -5.19 -15.77 -6.04
C ARG A 144 -4.42 -14.47 -6.25
N LEU A 145 -4.96 -13.36 -5.76
CA LEU A 145 -4.28 -12.07 -5.74
C LEU A 145 -3.43 -12.00 -4.46
N PHE A 146 -2.13 -12.15 -4.60
CA PHE A 146 -1.22 -12.20 -3.45
C PHE A 146 -0.50 -10.87 -3.27
N ALA A 147 -1.00 -10.04 -2.34
CA ALA A 147 -0.35 -8.82 -1.94
C ALA A 147 0.65 -9.06 -0.80
N GLN A 148 1.75 -8.31 -0.81
CA GLN A 148 2.75 -8.27 0.24
C GLN A 148 2.85 -6.88 0.83
N THR A 149 3.06 -6.79 2.16
CA THR A 149 3.31 -5.55 2.87
C THR A 149 4.50 -5.72 3.82
N ASN A 150 5.19 -4.62 4.09
CA ASN A 150 6.28 -4.58 5.06
C ASN A 150 5.80 -4.50 6.52
N TYR A 151 4.48 -4.27 6.76
CA TYR A 151 3.85 -4.33 8.06
C TYR A 151 3.23 -5.72 8.28
N ALA A 152 3.23 -6.19 9.53
CA ALA A 152 2.47 -7.38 9.88
C ALA A 152 0.95 -7.11 9.73
N GLU A 153 0.17 -8.13 9.38
CA GLU A 153 -1.28 -7.98 9.22
C GLU A 153 -1.97 -7.48 10.51
N SER A 154 -1.43 -7.81 11.67
CA SER A 154 -1.88 -7.32 12.99
C SER A 154 -1.62 -5.82 13.23
N GLU A 155 -0.78 -5.19 12.43
CA GLU A 155 -0.46 -3.75 12.46
C GLU A 155 -1.31 -2.95 11.46
N LEU A 156 -2.13 -3.64 10.66
CA LEU A 156 -3.09 -3.03 9.75
C LEU A 156 -4.43 -2.86 10.45
N SER A 157 -5.04 -1.69 10.31
CA SER A 157 -6.39 -1.39 10.79
C SER A 157 -7.45 -1.67 9.74
N GLN A 158 -7.09 -1.57 8.44
CA GLN A 158 -7.99 -1.81 7.32
C GLN A 158 -7.24 -2.39 6.12
N ILE A 159 -7.92 -3.31 5.45
CA ILE A 159 -7.57 -3.86 4.14
C ILE A 159 -8.80 -3.62 3.27
N ILE A 160 -8.67 -2.88 2.18
CA ILE A 160 -9.81 -2.41 1.37
C ILE A 160 -9.54 -2.73 -0.08
N TRP A 161 -10.38 -3.55 -0.69
CA TRP A 161 -10.40 -3.81 -2.12
C TRP A 161 -11.47 -2.95 -2.81
N GLU A 162 -11.10 -2.30 -3.92
CA GLU A 162 -12.08 -1.68 -4.82
C GLU A 162 -12.78 -2.80 -5.61
N ASP A 163 -14.11 -2.70 -5.75
CA ASP A 163 -14.98 -3.66 -6.46
C ASP A 163 -14.84 -5.13 -6.02
N PRO A 164 -15.12 -5.45 -4.75
CA PRO A 164 -14.89 -6.79 -4.20
C PRO A 164 -15.87 -7.87 -4.71
N ALA A 165 -16.81 -7.55 -5.60
CA ALA A 165 -17.89 -8.45 -6.02
C ALA A 165 -17.40 -9.79 -6.60
N THR A 166 -16.20 -9.83 -7.15
CA THR A 166 -15.58 -11.03 -7.72
C THR A 166 -14.50 -11.65 -6.82
N LEU A 167 -14.35 -11.14 -5.59
CA LEU A 167 -13.35 -11.59 -4.62
C LEU A 167 -13.95 -12.51 -3.57
N SER A 168 -13.14 -13.46 -3.10
CA SER A 168 -13.55 -14.40 -2.04
C SER A 168 -13.60 -13.77 -0.64
N CYS A 169 -12.91 -12.65 -0.42
CA CYS A 169 -12.92 -11.82 0.78
C CYS A 169 -12.52 -10.39 0.41
N ASP A 170 -13.00 -9.41 1.15
CA ASP A 170 -12.77 -7.97 0.94
C ASP A 170 -11.87 -7.34 2.03
N ASP A 171 -11.52 -8.12 3.05
CA ASP A 171 -10.73 -7.73 4.22
C ASP A 171 -9.44 -8.55 4.38
N CYS A 172 -8.98 -9.23 3.36
CA CYS A 172 -7.79 -10.09 3.38
C CYS A 172 -6.75 -9.67 2.34
N LEU A 173 -5.46 -9.97 2.57
CA LEU A 173 -4.35 -9.63 1.67
C LEU A 173 -4.25 -10.54 0.44
N ALA A 174 -4.95 -11.67 0.43
CA ALA A 174 -4.78 -12.67 -0.62
C ALA A 174 -6.10 -13.37 -1.03
N PRO A 175 -7.11 -12.60 -1.51
CA PRO A 175 -8.36 -13.17 -2.00
C PRO A 175 -8.16 -13.99 -3.27
N TYR A 176 -9.10 -14.90 -3.55
CA TYR A 176 -9.30 -15.42 -4.89
C TYR A 176 -10.21 -14.48 -5.68
N ALA A 177 -9.77 -14.11 -6.88
CA ALA A 177 -10.55 -13.32 -7.84
C ALA A 177 -11.09 -14.24 -8.94
N SER A 178 -12.35 -14.05 -9.32
CA SER A 178 -13.05 -14.78 -10.39
C SER A 178 -13.71 -13.78 -11.35
N PRO A 179 -12.93 -12.94 -12.05
CA PRO A 179 -13.47 -11.96 -12.98
C PRO A 179 -14.00 -12.62 -14.24
N THR A 180 -15.05 -12.05 -14.82
CA THR A 180 -15.59 -12.43 -16.14
C THR A 180 -15.03 -11.58 -17.28
N GLU A 181 -14.35 -10.47 -16.95
CA GLU A 181 -13.72 -9.54 -17.89
C GLU A 181 -12.36 -9.10 -17.36
N SER A 182 -11.47 -8.75 -18.28
CA SER A 182 -10.16 -8.19 -17.92
C SER A 182 -10.32 -6.86 -17.20
N GLY A 183 -9.60 -6.67 -16.09
CA GLY A 183 -9.75 -5.48 -15.25
C GLY A 183 -8.58 -5.28 -14.30
N PHE A 184 -8.72 -4.25 -13.48
CA PHE A 184 -7.77 -3.93 -12.41
C PHE A 184 -8.42 -4.15 -11.05
N TYR A 185 -7.62 -4.67 -10.13
CA TYR A 185 -7.95 -4.72 -8.71
C TYR A 185 -7.01 -3.78 -7.96
N ARG A 186 -7.58 -2.85 -7.21
CA ARG A 186 -6.83 -1.96 -6.32
C ARG A 186 -7.01 -2.44 -4.89
N LEU A 187 -5.88 -2.61 -4.20
CA LEU A 187 -5.82 -2.85 -2.77
C LEU A 187 -5.30 -1.59 -2.09
N THR A 188 -6.01 -1.10 -1.10
CA THR A 188 -5.53 -0.08 -0.15
C THR A 188 -5.37 -0.71 1.22
N VAL A 189 -4.24 -0.48 1.87
CA VAL A 189 -3.98 -0.88 3.24
C VAL A 189 -3.85 0.36 4.13
N VAL A 190 -4.32 0.26 5.37
CA VAL A 190 -4.23 1.32 6.36
C VAL A 190 -3.64 0.74 7.64
N SER A 191 -2.57 1.34 8.16
CA SER A 191 -1.99 0.92 9.43
C SER A 191 -2.82 1.36 10.65
N LEU A 192 -2.48 0.86 11.85
CA LEU A 192 -3.09 1.30 13.10
C LEU A 192 -2.87 2.80 13.37
N ASN A 193 -1.78 3.37 12.87
CA ASN A 193 -1.47 4.79 12.98
C ASN A 193 -2.16 5.65 11.91
N GLY A 194 -2.92 5.04 10.98
CA GLY A 194 -3.63 5.73 9.89
C GLY A 194 -2.81 5.95 8.62
N CYS A 195 -1.58 5.44 8.55
CA CYS A 195 -0.77 5.49 7.32
C CYS A 195 -1.40 4.64 6.24
N ARG A 196 -1.33 5.12 4.99
CA ARG A 196 -1.97 4.47 3.84
C ARG A 196 -0.99 4.23 2.72
N ASP A 197 -1.19 3.11 2.03
CA ASP A 197 -0.57 2.82 0.74
C ASP A 197 -1.51 1.99 -0.12
N ASP A 198 -1.34 2.04 -1.45
CA ASP A 198 -2.16 1.29 -2.39
C ASP A 198 -1.34 0.64 -3.50
N ALA A 199 -1.84 -0.50 -3.98
CA ALA A 199 -1.25 -1.23 -5.09
C ALA A 199 -2.33 -1.67 -6.08
N LEU A 200 -1.93 -1.84 -7.34
CA LEU A 200 -2.76 -2.31 -8.44
C LEU A 200 -2.23 -3.62 -9.00
N VAL A 201 -3.15 -4.55 -9.30
CA VAL A 201 -2.88 -5.74 -10.10
C VAL A 201 -3.87 -5.81 -11.24
N ARG A 202 -3.39 -6.14 -12.44
CA ARG A 202 -4.22 -6.37 -13.62
C ARG A 202 -4.49 -7.86 -13.78
N VAL A 203 -5.75 -8.23 -13.99
CA VAL A 203 -6.12 -9.60 -14.37
C VAL A 203 -6.65 -9.57 -15.80
N LEU A 204 -5.98 -10.32 -16.67
CA LEU A 204 -6.40 -10.55 -18.05
C LEU A 204 -7.25 -11.82 -18.08
N VAL A 205 -8.46 -11.72 -18.64
CA VAL A 205 -9.33 -12.87 -18.86
C VAL A 205 -9.29 -13.24 -20.34
N SER A 206 -8.67 -14.39 -20.61
CA SER A 206 -8.67 -14.97 -21.94
C SER A 206 -9.98 -15.71 -22.20
N ARG A 207 -10.61 -15.43 -23.34
CA ARG A 207 -11.82 -16.12 -23.79
C ARG A 207 -11.51 -17.14 -24.87
N GLU A 208 -10.30 -17.69 -24.85
CA GLU A 208 -10.00 -18.82 -25.72
C GLU A 208 -10.72 -20.07 -25.21
N PHE A 209 -11.79 -20.42 -25.91
CA PHE A 209 -12.52 -21.66 -25.61
C PHE A 209 -11.87 -22.78 -26.40
N PRO A 210 -11.25 -23.78 -25.74
CA PRO A 210 -10.59 -24.88 -26.39
C PRO A 210 -11.62 -25.83 -27.03
N ILE A 211 -12.01 -25.51 -28.27
CA ILE A 211 -12.78 -26.37 -29.14
C ILE A 211 -11.91 -26.84 -30.30
N TYR A 212 -11.95 -28.13 -30.62
CA TYR A 212 -11.14 -28.74 -31.64
C TYR A 212 -12.00 -29.52 -32.62
N PHE A 213 -11.76 -29.36 -33.91
CA PHE A 213 -12.34 -30.12 -35.00
C PHE A 213 -11.21 -30.91 -35.65
N PRO A 214 -11.31 -32.26 -35.77
CA PRO A 214 -10.30 -33.05 -36.44
C PRO A 214 -10.09 -32.63 -37.89
N SER A 215 -8.88 -32.62 -38.38
CA SER A 215 -8.58 -32.31 -39.79
C SER A 215 -8.84 -33.49 -40.74
N GLY A 216 -9.09 -34.68 -40.22
CA GLY A 216 -9.39 -35.87 -41.00
C GLY A 216 -9.97 -37.01 -40.17
N PHE A 217 -10.70 -37.90 -40.82
CA PHE A 217 -11.24 -39.10 -40.20
C PHE A 217 -11.31 -40.26 -41.20
N SER A 218 -11.43 -41.49 -40.68
CA SER A 218 -11.36 -42.72 -41.45
C SER A 218 -12.42 -43.73 -40.99
N PRO A 219 -13.64 -43.72 -41.57
CA PRO A 219 -14.74 -44.60 -41.16
C PRO A 219 -14.53 -46.04 -41.71
N ASN A 220 -13.50 -46.70 -41.21
CA ASN A 220 -13.12 -48.06 -41.58
C ASN A 220 -13.63 -49.16 -40.61
N GLY A 221 -14.21 -48.71 -39.46
CA GLY A 221 -14.79 -49.58 -38.46
C GLY A 221 -13.77 -50.20 -37.48
N ASP A 222 -12.58 -49.63 -37.37
CA ASP A 222 -11.56 -50.07 -36.41
C ASP A 222 -11.70 -49.48 -35.00
N GLY A 223 -12.67 -48.58 -34.82
CA GLY A 223 -12.96 -47.88 -33.57
C GLY A 223 -12.12 -46.62 -33.33
N ASN A 224 -11.25 -46.23 -34.28
CA ASN A 224 -10.43 -45.03 -34.18
C ASN A 224 -10.76 -44.05 -35.31
N ASN A 225 -11.10 -42.84 -34.98
CA ASN A 225 -11.42 -41.78 -35.95
C ASN A 225 -12.50 -42.15 -37.00
N ASP A 226 -13.40 -43.04 -36.65
CA ASP A 226 -14.49 -43.49 -37.53
C ASP A 226 -15.56 -42.41 -37.75
N LEU A 227 -15.59 -41.39 -36.90
CA LEU A 227 -16.60 -40.33 -36.89
C LEU A 227 -15.94 -38.95 -36.84
N PHE A 228 -16.49 -37.99 -37.55
CA PHE A 228 -16.11 -36.60 -37.49
C PHE A 228 -17.10 -35.82 -36.65
N TYR A 229 -16.66 -35.29 -35.50
CA TYR A 229 -17.45 -34.48 -34.57
C TYR A 229 -16.54 -33.51 -33.78
N PRO A 230 -17.09 -32.44 -33.16
CA PRO A 230 -16.32 -31.49 -32.38
C PRO A 230 -15.93 -32.04 -31.03
N PHE A 231 -14.70 -31.68 -30.59
CA PHE A 231 -14.18 -31.90 -29.25
C PHE A 231 -14.01 -30.60 -28.53
N ALA A 232 -14.30 -30.56 -27.22
CA ALA A 232 -14.04 -29.39 -26.38
C ALA A 232 -13.64 -29.82 -24.97
N GLN A 233 -12.97 -28.89 -24.25
CA GLN A 233 -12.77 -29.04 -22.82
C GLN A 233 -14.13 -29.03 -22.10
N LEU A 234 -14.28 -29.84 -21.06
CA LEU A 234 -15.49 -29.87 -20.24
C LEU A 234 -15.81 -28.47 -19.69
N GLY A 235 -17.05 -28.01 -19.89
CA GLY A 235 -17.50 -26.71 -19.44
C GLY A 235 -17.12 -25.53 -20.34
N ALA A 236 -16.39 -25.73 -21.44
CA ALA A 236 -16.07 -24.66 -22.40
C ALA A 236 -17.21 -24.32 -23.36
N VAL A 237 -18.12 -25.26 -23.57
CA VAL A 237 -19.23 -25.17 -24.54
C VAL A 237 -20.55 -25.56 -23.86
N ASN A 238 -21.57 -24.69 -24.00
CA ASN A 238 -22.92 -24.99 -23.54
C ASN A 238 -23.65 -25.92 -24.49
N GLU A 239 -23.55 -25.69 -25.80
CA GLU A 239 -24.26 -26.47 -26.80
C GLU A 239 -23.67 -26.25 -28.19
N ILE A 240 -23.59 -27.29 -29.01
CA ILE A 240 -23.44 -27.20 -30.47
C ILE A 240 -24.85 -26.97 -31.04
N LYS A 241 -25.19 -25.71 -31.37
CA LYS A 241 -26.51 -25.34 -31.91
C LYS A 241 -26.76 -25.97 -33.27
N GLN A 242 -25.74 -25.94 -34.12
CA GLN A 242 -25.78 -26.54 -35.46
C GLN A 242 -24.39 -26.98 -35.86
N PHE A 243 -24.30 -28.14 -36.47
CA PHE A 243 -23.11 -28.70 -37.07
C PHE A 243 -23.45 -29.23 -38.43
N SER A 244 -22.91 -28.59 -39.52
CA SER A 244 -23.22 -28.93 -40.92
C SER A 244 -21.92 -29.22 -41.66
N ILE A 245 -21.98 -30.20 -42.58
CA ILE A 245 -20.86 -30.57 -43.44
C ILE A 245 -21.32 -30.48 -44.92
N PHE A 246 -20.43 -29.95 -45.73
CA PHE A 246 -20.72 -29.67 -47.18
C PHE A 246 -19.67 -30.34 -48.07
N ASP A 247 -20.10 -30.75 -49.21
CA ASP A 247 -19.20 -31.21 -50.26
C ASP A 247 -18.51 -30.02 -50.98
N ARG A 248 -17.59 -30.33 -51.90
CA ARG A 248 -16.84 -29.32 -52.66
C ARG A 248 -17.71 -28.42 -53.57
N TRP A 249 -18.95 -28.78 -53.82
CA TRP A 249 -19.92 -28.02 -54.59
C TRP A 249 -20.89 -27.21 -53.72
N GLY A 250 -20.74 -27.29 -52.38
CA GLY A 250 -21.57 -26.58 -51.41
C GLY A 250 -22.89 -27.32 -51.09
N ASN A 251 -23.06 -28.59 -51.47
CA ASN A 251 -24.23 -29.35 -51.07
C ASN A 251 -24.04 -29.81 -49.61
N GLU A 252 -25.06 -29.62 -48.77
CA GLU A 252 -25.07 -30.13 -47.42
C GLU A 252 -25.18 -31.65 -47.41
N VAL A 253 -24.20 -32.34 -46.83
CA VAL A 253 -24.11 -33.80 -46.80
C VAL A 253 -24.47 -34.36 -45.43
N TYR A 254 -24.37 -33.53 -44.41
CA TYR A 254 -24.71 -33.86 -43.04
C TYR A 254 -25.09 -32.60 -42.25
N THR A 255 -26.09 -32.71 -41.39
CA THR A 255 -26.44 -31.63 -40.44
C THR A 255 -27.08 -32.25 -39.22
N VAL A 256 -26.72 -31.67 -38.05
CA VAL A 256 -27.25 -32.04 -36.74
C VAL A 256 -27.10 -30.83 -35.80
N GLY A 257 -27.89 -30.75 -34.74
CA GLY A 257 -27.80 -29.70 -33.75
C GLY A 257 -28.38 -30.10 -32.41
N GLY A 258 -28.22 -29.26 -31.40
CA GLY A 258 -28.74 -29.45 -30.08
C GLY A 258 -27.99 -30.53 -29.27
N PHE A 259 -26.65 -30.53 -29.33
CA PHE A 259 -25.85 -31.58 -28.68
C PHE A 259 -24.60 -31.00 -27.97
N GLN A 260 -24.01 -31.81 -27.07
CA GLN A 260 -22.77 -31.47 -26.39
C GLN A 260 -21.55 -31.93 -27.22
N PRO A 261 -20.43 -31.19 -27.22
CA PRO A 261 -19.17 -31.70 -27.81
C PRO A 261 -18.74 -32.99 -27.12
N ASN A 262 -17.79 -33.70 -27.74
CA ASN A 262 -17.28 -35.02 -27.29
C ASN A 262 -18.33 -36.15 -27.34
N ASP A 263 -19.44 -36.00 -28.05
CA ASP A 263 -20.46 -37.01 -28.16
C ASP A 263 -20.45 -37.66 -29.58
N PRO A 264 -19.90 -38.87 -29.71
CA PRO A 264 -19.77 -39.56 -31.01
C PRO A 264 -21.12 -39.89 -31.66
N ARG A 265 -22.23 -39.91 -30.93
CA ARG A 265 -23.58 -40.16 -31.47
C ARG A 265 -24.00 -39.13 -32.52
N TYR A 266 -23.40 -37.94 -32.48
CA TYR A 266 -23.64 -36.82 -33.38
C TYR A 266 -22.51 -36.63 -34.40
N GLY A 267 -21.65 -37.63 -34.54
CA GLY A 267 -20.55 -37.62 -35.51
C GLY A 267 -21.01 -38.05 -36.90
N TRP A 268 -20.42 -37.44 -37.92
CA TRP A 268 -20.61 -37.85 -39.31
C TRP A 268 -19.69 -39.04 -39.64
N ASP A 269 -20.26 -40.09 -40.23
CA ASP A 269 -19.59 -41.36 -40.60
C ASP A 269 -19.14 -41.42 -42.06
N GLY A 270 -19.12 -40.28 -42.79
CA GLY A 270 -18.75 -40.23 -44.20
C GLY A 270 -19.82 -40.75 -45.14
N THR A 271 -21.08 -40.92 -44.64
CA THR A 271 -22.19 -41.38 -45.50
C THR A 271 -23.29 -40.31 -45.63
N GLN A 272 -24.09 -40.39 -46.68
CA GLN A 272 -25.37 -39.72 -46.83
C GLN A 272 -26.41 -40.74 -47.26
N ARG A 273 -27.49 -40.87 -46.50
CA ARG A 273 -28.58 -41.84 -46.72
C ARG A 273 -28.10 -43.27 -46.92
N GLY A 274 -27.02 -43.65 -46.19
CA GLY A 274 -26.40 -44.98 -46.22
C GLY A 274 -25.46 -45.22 -47.39
N LEU A 275 -25.19 -44.24 -48.25
CA LEU A 275 -24.23 -44.31 -49.34
C LEU A 275 -22.93 -43.61 -48.89
N ARG A 276 -21.79 -44.30 -49.02
CA ARG A 276 -20.47 -43.75 -48.74
C ARG A 276 -20.05 -42.73 -49.76
N TYR A 277 -19.47 -41.62 -49.26
CA TYR A 277 -18.77 -40.67 -50.13
C TYR A 277 -17.40 -41.22 -50.52
N ASN A 278 -16.90 -40.79 -51.67
CA ASN A 278 -15.51 -41.05 -52.03
C ASN A 278 -14.57 -40.25 -51.13
N PRO A 279 -13.34 -40.76 -50.88
CA PRO A 279 -12.32 -39.99 -50.17
C PRO A 279 -12.15 -38.58 -50.77
N GLY A 280 -12.04 -37.58 -49.93
CA GLY A 280 -11.95 -36.19 -50.35
C GLY A 280 -12.06 -35.21 -49.23
N VAL A 281 -11.96 -33.93 -49.58
CA VAL A 281 -12.08 -32.82 -48.62
C VAL A 281 -13.51 -32.32 -48.60
N PHE A 282 -14.04 -32.14 -47.41
CA PHE A 282 -15.34 -31.57 -47.09
C PHE A 282 -15.14 -30.30 -46.23
N VAL A 283 -16.11 -29.39 -46.24
CA VAL A 283 -16.11 -28.20 -45.46
C VAL A 283 -17.13 -28.35 -44.32
N TYR A 284 -16.75 -28.00 -43.09
CA TYR A 284 -17.70 -27.97 -42.00
C TYR A 284 -17.99 -26.53 -41.55
N MET A 285 -19.17 -26.33 -40.95
CA MET A 285 -19.59 -25.15 -40.22
C MET A 285 -20.28 -25.61 -38.94
N ALA A 286 -19.86 -25.03 -37.83
CA ALA A 286 -20.47 -25.25 -36.51
C ALA A 286 -20.86 -23.93 -35.88
N GLU A 287 -22.12 -23.80 -35.47
CA GLU A 287 -22.61 -22.74 -34.60
C GLU A 287 -22.60 -23.27 -33.17
N VAL A 288 -21.80 -22.61 -32.32
CA VAL A 288 -21.48 -23.10 -30.97
C VAL A 288 -21.86 -22.03 -29.96
N GLU A 289 -22.67 -22.39 -28.98
CA GLU A 289 -22.90 -21.58 -27.79
C GLU A 289 -21.81 -21.89 -26.76
N LEU A 290 -20.97 -20.90 -26.48
CA LEU A 290 -19.86 -21.02 -25.54
C LEU A 290 -20.35 -20.89 -24.09
N ALA A 291 -19.49 -21.22 -23.13
CA ALA A 291 -19.83 -21.22 -21.72
C ALA A 291 -20.27 -19.84 -21.18
N ASP A 292 -19.84 -18.75 -21.82
CA ASP A 292 -20.23 -17.38 -21.50
C ASP A 292 -21.57 -16.96 -22.12
N GLY A 293 -22.24 -17.86 -22.87
CA GLY A 293 -23.47 -17.60 -23.59
C GLY A 293 -23.30 -16.93 -24.94
N SER A 294 -22.07 -16.59 -25.35
CA SER A 294 -21.82 -16.09 -26.70
C SER A 294 -21.98 -17.21 -27.75
N ILE A 295 -22.34 -16.81 -28.98
CA ILE A 295 -22.46 -17.74 -30.11
C ILE A 295 -21.34 -17.44 -31.09
N GLU A 296 -20.52 -18.47 -31.35
CA GLU A 296 -19.41 -18.40 -32.28
C GLU A 296 -19.59 -19.38 -33.45
N ILE A 297 -19.12 -18.98 -34.63
CA ILE A 297 -19.17 -19.79 -35.85
C ILE A 297 -17.76 -20.31 -36.17
N PHE A 298 -17.60 -21.63 -36.00
CA PHE A 298 -16.39 -22.35 -36.42
C PHE A 298 -16.56 -22.93 -37.82
N LYS A 299 -15.54 -22.80 -38.65
CA LYS A 299 -15.54 -23.34 -40.02
C LYS A 299 -14.14 -23.80 -40.39
N GLY A 300 -14.08 -24.83 -41.18
CA GLY A 300 -12.81 -25.41 -41.64
C GLY A 300 -13.07 -26.54 -42.62
N ASP A 301 -12.02 -27.27 -42.92
CA ASP A 301 -12.06 -28.46 -43.79
C ASP A 301 -11.76 -29.72 -43.00
N VAL A 302 -12.31 -30.83 -43.48
CA VAL A 302 -12.05 -32.19 -42.98
C VAL A 302 -11.79 -33.13 -44.15
N THR A 303 -10.79 -33.95 -44.02
CA THR A 303 -10.45 -34.95 -45.03
C THR A 303 -11.03 -36.32 -44.67
N LEU A 304 -11.89 -36.85 -45.52
CA LEU A 304 -12.36 -38.22 -45.45
C LEU A 304 -11.35 -39.16 -46.15
N VAL A 305 -10.89 -40.16 -45.45
CA VAL A 305 -10.02 -41.23 -45.95
C VAL A 305 -10.59 -42.63 -45.56
N TYR A 306 -10.16 -43.69 -46.24
CA TYR A 306 -10.52 -45.07 -45.87
C TYR A 306 -9.29 -45.91 -45.68
#